data_700e1975f98be394cc37dae5b19304eb
#
_entry.id   700e1975f98be394cc37dae5b19304eb
#
_cell.length_a   1.000
_cell.length_b   1.000
_cell.length_c   1.000
_cell.angle_alpha   90.00
_cell.angle_beta   90.00
_cell.angle_gamma   90.00
#
_symmetry.space_group_name_H-M   'P 1'
#
loop_
_entity.id
_entity.type
_entity.pdbx_description
1 polymer ?
#
loop_
_entity_poly.entity_id
_entity_poly.type
_entity_poly.pdbx_seq_one_letter_code
_entity_poly.pdbx_strand_id
1 'polypeptide(L)'
;MRQRLSIVVALWLCITSAVQPAQAAKDGPDPIVVEDPHYGEVLFYFYQEDYFPAIVRLLAAQDKWRLGEQPDDVAEAGNVEPSEAGQFKHAKQAELLLGGLFLSYGHHLEAADIFQRLLADNVNPEIRNRTWFFLAKIWLQRGYLDEAQNALSNLSEDLPKNLWREAQMLQSQIFIDSGQYDRAIALLQDWKGRTEWASYAKFNLGVALVRSGHVEAAAEILDELGDLNPFNDELTSLRDRANLALGYSLLQNGQPLAAKAPLQRVRLEGPFSNKALLGVGWADAESENYRRALVPWMELRGRDLLDSAVQESMLAIPYAMAKLDSISQAADHYLNAIEAFYEETNRIDRTIGFIQSGQVFEEFLSDDPLDSTGWYWRMEELPEGPEGRY
;
A
#
# COMPACT_ATOMS: atom_id res chain seq x y z
N MET A 1 59.17 9.16 -34.75
CA MET A 1 60.53 9.22 -34.17
C MET A 1 60.44 9.46 -32.70
N ARG A 2 60.98 8.54 -31.96
CA ARG A 2 61.54 8.58 -30.59
C ARG A 2 60.61 9.09 -29.47
N GLN A 3 60.11 8.17 -28.60
CA GLN A 3 60.82 7.60 -27.44
C GLN A 3 61.16 8.66 -26.37
N ARG A 4 60.70 8.58 -25.12
CA ARG A 4 61.03 7.65 -24.02
C ARG A 4 60.21 8.05 -22.80
N LEU A 5 59.58 7.22 -22.10
CA LEU A 5 60.03 6.29 -21.03
C LEU A 5 60.41 6.99 -19.70
N SER A 6 59.57 6.65 -18.72
CA SER A 6 59.87 6.35 -17.31
C SER A 6 60.19 7.49 -16.36
N ILE A 7 59.50 7.58 -15.23
CA ILE A 7 60.00 7.02 -13.94
C ILE A 7 58.87 7.01 -12.92
N VAL A 8 58.67 5.83 -12.36
CA VAL A 8 57.86 5.52 -11.16
C VAL A 8 58.62 6.08 -9.95
N VAL A 9 57.99 6.88 -9.13
CA VAL A 9 58.41 7.11 -7.73
C VAL A 9 57.17 6.89 -6.86
N ALA A 10 57.15 5.73 -6.22
CA ALA A 10 56.24 5.42 -5.15
C ALA A 10 56.54 6.33 -3.95
N LEU A 11 55.60 7.18 -3.58
CA LEU A 11 55.60 7.81 -2.27
C LEU A 11 54.44 7.19 -1.47
N TRP A 12 54.79 6.28 -0.61
CA TRP A 12 53.95 5.80 0.48
C TRP A 12 53.76 6.96 1.46
N LEU A 13 52.68 7.65 1.42
CA LEU A 13 52.18 8.49 2.49
C LEU A 13 51.11 7.71 3.24
N CYS A 14 51.50 7.20 4.39
CA CYS A 14 50.59 6.69 5.42
C CYS A 14 49.69 7.84 5.84
N ILE A 15 48.51 7.95 5.26
CA ILE A 15 47.41 8.71 5.81
C ILE A 15 46.75 7.76 6.82
N THR A 16 47.13 7.89 8.06
CA THR A 16 46.33 7.42 9.19
C THR A 16 45.07 8.26 9.22
N SER A 17 44.09 7.88 8.44
CA SER A 17 42.71 8.34 8.63
C SER A 17 42.30 7.87 10.02
N ALA A 18 42.34 8.77 10.99
CA ALA A 18 41.61 8.57 12.22
C ALA A 18 40.14 8.37 11.81
N VAL A 19 39.70 7.12 11.87
CA VAL A 19 38.27 6.79 11.84
C VAL A 19 37.70 7.43 13.09
N GLN A 20 37.19 8.66 12.93
CA GLN A 20 36.32 9.23 13.95
C GLN A 20 35.12 8.30 14.03
N PRO A 21 34.80 7.75 15.21
CA PRO A 21 33.56 7.05 15.36
C PRO A 21 32.46 8.03 14.96
N ALA A 22 31.65 7.65 13.96
CA ALA A 22 30.46 8.38 13.60
C ALA A 22 29.70 8.60 14.92
N GLN A 23 29.57 9.85 15.34
CA GLN A 23 28.66 10.20 16.40
C GLN A 23 27.28 9.83 15.89
N ALA A 24 26.76 8.70 16.40
CA ALA A 24 25.38 8.31 16.19
C ALA A 24 24.52 9.53 16.52
N ALA A 25 23.70 9.92 15.57
CA ALA A 25 22.76 11.02 15.74
C ALA A 25 21.97 10.78 17.04
N LYS A 26 22.01 11.73 17.95
CA LYS A 26 21.37 11.65 19.27
C LYS A 26 19.84 11.70 19.24
N ASP A 27 19.20 11.51 18.10
CA ASP A 27 17.75 11.58 17.89
C ASP A 27 17.11 10.23 17.54
N GLY A 28 17.79 9.11 17.74
CA GLY A 28 17.17 7.79 17.72
C GLY A 28 16.44 7.51 19.03
N PRO A 29 15.35 6.73 19.02
CA PRO A 29 14.74 6.27 20.26
C PRO A 29 15.78 5.54 21.10
N ASP A 30 15.72 5.70 22.43
CA ASP A 30 16.61 5.00 23.34
C ASP A 30 16.58 3.49 23.04
N PRO A 31 17.74 2.81 23.04
CA PRO A 31 17.78 1.38 22.75
C PRO A 31 16.92 0.63 23.76
N ILE A 32 15.93 -0.11 23.27
CA ILE A 32 15.09 -0.97 24.10
C ILE A 32 15.96 -2.13 24.57
N VAL A 33 16.15 -2.24 25.89
CA VAL A 33 16.82 -3.40 26.48
C VAL A 33 15.85 -4.58 26.41
N VAL A 34 16.21 -5.58 25.60
CA VAL A 34 15.45 -6.83 25.49
C VAL A 34 15.95 -7.78 26.56
N GLU A 35 15.15 -7.99 27.61
CA GLU A 35 15.51 -8.84 28.74
C GLU A 35 15.15 -10.32 28.50
N ASP A 36 14.23 -10.59 27.57
CA ASP A 36 13.78 -11.94 27.22
C ASP A 36 14.40 -12.38 25.89
N PRO A 37 15.21 -13.46 25.87
CA PRO A 37 15.85 -13.97 24.66
C PRO A 37 14.85 -14.40 23.57
N HIS A 38 13.69 -14.98 23.94
CA HIS A 38 12.66 -15.40 23.00
C HIS A 38 12.00 -14.21 22.33
N TYR A 39 11.73 -13.15 23.10
CA TYR A 39 11.26 -11.90 22.53
C TYR A 39 12.31 -11.24 21.64
N GLY A 40 13.59 -11.33 22.01
CA GLY A 40 14.70 -10.87 21.17
C GLY A 40 14.80 -11.62 19.84
N GLU A 41 14.56 -12.92 19.84
CA GLU A 41 14.51 -13.73 18.62
C GLU A 41 13.34 -13.32 17.71
N VAL A 42 12.17 -13.05 18.27
CA VAL A 42 11.00 -12.54 17.51
C VAL A 42 11.33 -11.20 16.86
N LEU A 43 11.94 -10.27 17.62
CA LEU A 43 12.35 -8.98 17.08
C LEU A 43 13.40 -9.12 15.97
N PHE A 44 14.31 -10.09 16.07
CA PHE A 44 15.29 -10.35 15.01
C PHE A 44 14.61 -10.68 13.68
N TYR A 45 13.64 -11.60 13.66
CA TYR A 45 12.87 -11.91 12.45
C TYR A 45 12.01 -10.75 11.99
N PHE A 46 11.39 -10.02 12.93
CA PHE A 46 10.59 -8.85 12.62
C PHE A 46 11.38 -7.77 11.86
N TYR A 47 12.60 -7.44 12.32
CA TYR A 47 13.44 -6.44 11.67
C TYR A 47 14.08 -6.92 10.36
N GLN A 48 14.06 -8.22 10.08
CA GLN A 48 14.41 -8.78 8.78
C GLN A 48 13.21 -8.87 7.82
N GLU A 49 12.06 -8.39 8.23
CA GLU A 49 10.81 -8.47 7.47
C GLU A 49 10.34 -9.92 7.22
N ASP A 50 10.90 -10.88 7.99
CA ASP A 50 10.51 -12.29 7.95
C ASP A 50 9.40 -12.52 8.99
N TYR A 51 8.21 -12.03 8.68
CA TYR A 51 7.12 -11.93 9.65
C TYR A 51 6.50 -13.27 10.02
N PHE A 52 6.46 -14.25 9.13
CA PHE A 52 5.86 -15.55 9.43
C PHE A 52 6.62 -16.30 10.55
N PRO A 53 7.95 -16.48 10.49
CA PRO A 53 8.70 -17.00 11.61
C PRO A 53 8.56 -16.17 12.91
N ALA A 54 8.46 -14.83 12.78
CA ALA A 54 8.23 -13.97 13.94
C ALA A 54 6.89 -14.30 14.64
N ILE A 55 5.80 -14.48 13.88
CA ILE A 55 4.47 -14.86 14.40
C ILE A 55 4.54 -16.22 15.08
N VAL A 56 5.08 -17.24 14.40
CA VAL A 56 5.12 -18.62 14.92
C VAL A 56 5.90 -18.69 16.24
N ARG A 57 7.07 -18.04 16.30
CA ARG A 57 7.90 -17.99 17.51
C ARG A 57 7.21 -17.24 18.63
N LEU A 58 6.54 -16.14 18.32
CA LEU A 58 5.82 -15.36 19.33
C LEU A 58 4.65 -16.14 19.92
N LEU A 59 3.86 -16.83 19.08
CA LEU A 59 2.78 -17.70 19.53
C LEU A 59 3.30 -18.86 20.39
N ALA A 60 4.41 -19.52 19.95
CA ALA A 60 5.04 -20.61 20.70
C ALA A 60 5.56 -20.12 22.06
N ALA A 61 6.17 -18.93 22.13
CA ALA A 61 6.64 -18.34 23.38
C ALA A 61 5.46 -18.03 24.32
N GLN A 62 4.38 -17.45 23.80
CA GLN A 62 3.18 -17.16 24.60
C GLN A 62 2.50 -18.43 25.13
N ASP A 63 2.47 -19.52 24.35
CA ASP A 63 1.92 -20.81 24.79
C ASP A 63 2.78 -21.45 25.87
N LYS A 64 4.11 -21.44 25.77
CA LYS A 64 5.02 -21.91 26.82
C LYS A 64 4.77 -21.19 28.14
N TRP A 65 4.72 -19.87 28.12
CA TRP A 65 4.44 -19.06 29.31
C TRP A 65 3.06 -19.31 29.91
N ARG A 66 2.05 -19.47 29.06
CA ARG A 66 0.68 -19.77 29.50
C ARG A 66 0.58 -21.15 30.15
N LEU A 67 1.37 -22.13 29.69
CA LEU A 67 1.42 -23.49 30.24
C LEU A 67 2.31 -23.62 31.48
N GLY A 68 3.01 -22.54 31.89
CA GLY A 68 3.87 -22.54 33.07
C GLY A 68 5.18 -23.27 32.88
N GLU A 69 5.55 -23.56 31.63
CA GLU A 69 6.90 -24.08 31.29
C GLU A 69 7.91 -22.93 31.37
N GLN A 70 8.70 -22.91 32.46
CA GLN A 70 9.83 -21.99 32.57
C GLN A 70 10.89 -22.36 31.53
N PRO A 71 11.59 -21.37 30.90
CA PRO A 71 12.75 -21.66 30.09
C PRO A 71 13.83 -22.39 30.95
N ASP A 72 14.44 -23.42 30.39
CA ASP A 72 15.46 -24.25 31.06
C ASP A 72 16.60 -23.40 31.65
N ASP A 73 16.84 -22.21 31.11
CA ASP A 73 17.93 -21.31 31.49
C ASP A 73 17.68 -20.59 32.82
N VAL A 74 16.44 -20.54 33.34
CA VAL A 74 16.14 -19.91 34.66
C VAL A 74 16.41 -20.88 35.80
N ALA A 75 16.50 -22.17 35.54
CA ALA A 75 16.81 -23.19 36.53
C ALA A 75 18.25 -23.13 37.07
N GLU A 76 19.19 -22.54 36.32
CA GLU A 76 20.59 -22.40 36.73
C GLU A 76 20.90 -21.11 37.49
N ALA A 77 20.06 -20.10 37.45
CA ALA A 77 20.20 -18.84 38.18
C ALA A 77 19.61 -18.96 39.60
N GLY A 78 20.27 -19.75 40.43
CA GLY A 78 19.80 -20.11 41.74
C GLY A 78 19.77 -18.99 42.80
N ASN A 79 18.96 -17.96 42.65
CA ASN A 79 18.57 -16.99 43.67
C ASN A 79 17.53 -15.94 43.18
N VAL A 80 16.53 -16.32 42.40
CA VAL A 80 15.43 -15.42 42.04
C VAL A 80 14.23 -15.78 42.90
N GLU A 81 13.64 -14.78 43.59
CA GLU A 81 12.42 -14.94 44.36
C GLU A 81 11.28 -15.49 43.48
N PRO A 82 10.51 -16.48 43.93
CA PRO A 82 9.49 -17.15 43.11
C PRO A 82 8.39 -16.23 42.55
N SER A 83 8.29 -15.02 43.02
CA SER A 83 7.28 -14.02 42.58
C SER A 83 7.66 -13.27 41.31
N GLU A 84 8.94 -13.25 40.92
CA GLU A 84 9.42 -12.56 39.71
C GLU A 84 9.75 -13.54 38.55
N ALA A 85 9.94 -14.81 38.84
CA ALA A 85 10.38 -15.81 37.88
C ALA A 85 9.28 -16.30 36.90
N GLY A 86 8.05 -15.82 37.04
CA GLY A 86 6.89 -16.32 36.27
C GLY A 86 6.19 -15.30 35.36
N GLN A 87 6.73 -14.10 35.15
CA GLN A 87 6.12 -13.14 34.26
C GLN A 87 6.98 -12.90 33.01
N PHE A 88 6.38 -13.13 31.84
CA PHE A 88 6.97 -12.72 30.55
C PHE A 88 7.11 -11.18 30.56
N LYS A 89 8.35 -10.70 30.74
CA LYS A 89 8.64 -9.27 31.01
C LYS A 89 8.15 -8.33 29.89
N HIS A 90 8.01 -8.83 28.68
CA HIS A 90 7.57 -8.09 27.52
C HIS A 90 6.16 -8.49 27.05
N ALA A 91 5.32 -9.06 27.91
CA ALA A 91 4.01 -9.63 27.52
C ALA A 91 3.12 -8.64 26.71
N LYS A 92 3.03 -7.39 27.16
CA LYS A 92 2.19 -6.38 26.49
C LYS A 92 2.80 -5.84 25.21
N GLN A 93 4.12 -5.70 25.14
CA GLN A 93 4.84 -5.37 23.92
C GLN A 93 4.72 -6.50 22.91
N ALA A 94 4.82 -7.75 23.35
CA ALA A 94 4.67 -8.94 22.54
C ALA A 94 3.25 -9.06 21.96
N GLU A 95 2.22 -8.81 22.78
CA GLU A 95 0.83 -8.75 22.29
C GLU A 95 0.63 -7.63 21.26
N LEU A 96 1.18 -6.44 21.51
CA LEU A 96 1.12 -5.32 20.55
C LEU A 96 1.82 -5.68 19.23
N LEU A 97 3.00 -6.31 19.31
CA LEU A 97 3.74 -6.77 18.12
C LEU A 97 2.97 -7.83 17.37
N LEU A 98 2.35 -8.80 18.06
CA LEU A 98 1.52 -9.84 17.43
C LEU A 98 0.33 -9.24 16.68
N GLY A 99 -0.37 -8.28 17.30
CA GLY A 99 -1.44 -7.56 16.64
C GLY A 99 -0.97 -6.82 15.38
N GLY A 100 0.20 -6.18 15.44
CA GLY A 100 0.81 -5.51 14.29
C GLY A 100 1.20 -6.49 13.17
N LEU A 101 1.75 -7.65 13.52
CA LEU A 101 2.10 -8.72 12.58
C LEU A 101 0.85 -9.30 11.91
N PHE A 102 -0.21 -9.61 12.67
CA PHE A 102 -1.47 -10.06 12.10
C PHE A 102 -2.08 -9.01 11.15
N LEU A 103 -2.01 -7.74 11.52
CA LEU A 103 -2.46 -6.65 10.65
C LEU A 103 -1.67 -6.63 9.32
N SER A 104 -0.35 -6.82 9.37
CA SER A 104 0.51 -6.86 8.18
C SER A 104 0.20 -8.04 7.25
N TYR A 105 -0.36 -9.12 7.80
CA TYR A 105 -0.83 -10.30 7.05
C TYR A 105 -2.31 -10.24 6.63
N GLY A 106 -2.99 -9.12 6.87
CA GLY A 106 -4.41 -8.99 6.54
C GLY A 106 -5.36 -9.69 7.53
N HIS A 107 -4.87 -10.25 8.64
CA HIS A 107 -5.68 -10.87 9.70
C HIS A 107 -6.31 -9.79 10.60
N HIS A 108 -7.18 -8.97 10.02
CA HIS A 108 -7.74 -7.78 10.67
C HIS A 108 -8.59 -8.10 11.91
N LEU A 109 -9.31 -9.23 11.92
CA LEU A 109 -10.17 -9.63 13.04
C LEU A 109 -9.32 -10.02 14.25
N GLU A 110 -8.35 -10.89 14.05
CA GLU A 110 -7.42 -11.35 15.09
C GLU A 110 -6.60 -10.18 15.65
N ALA A 111 -6.14 -9.28 14.79
CA ALA A 111 -5.44 -8.07 15.20
C ALA A 111 -6.35 -7.17 16.05
N ALA A 112 -7.60 -6.95 15.62
CA ALA A 112 -8.57 -6.13 16.36
C ALA A 112 -8.86 -6.70 17.73
N ASP A 113 -9.06 -8.02 17.86
CA ASP A 113 -9.29 -8.69 19.14
C ASP A 113 -8.12 -8.52 20.11
N ILE A 114 -6.87 -8.62 19.62
CA ILE A 114 -5.67 -8.37 20.43
C ILE A 114 -5.65 -6.92 20.92
N PHE A 115 -5.88 -5.97 20.02
CA PHE A 115 -5.84 -4.56 20.39
C PHE A 115 -6.96 -4.15 21.35
N GLN A 116 -8.16 -4.71 21.22
CA GLN A 116 -9.27 -4.49 22.16
C GLN A 116 -8.94 -5.03 23.55
N ARG A 117 -8.34 -6.23 23.64
CA ARG A 117 -7.85 -6.76 24.93
C ARG A 117 -6.79 -5.88 25.55
N LEU A 118 -5.82 -5.41 24.77
CA LEU A 118 -4.79 -4.49 25.26
C LEU A 118 -5.38 -3.19 25.81
N LEU A 119 -6.43 -2.66 25.19
CA LEU A 119 -7.11 -1.45 25.70
C LEU A 119 -7.93 -1.70 26.97
N ALA A 120 -8.46 -2.90 27.15
CA ALA A 120 -9.17 -3.28 28.38
C ALA A 120 -8.22 -3.43 29.56
N ASP A 121 -6.96 -3.75 29.32
CA ASP A 121 -5.92 -3.84 30.32
C ASP A 121 -5.35 -2.46 30.68
N ASN A 122 -4.81 -2.33 31.89
CA ASN A 122 -4.15 -1.11 32.31
C ASN A 122 -2.71 -1.02 31.77
N VAL A 123 -2.59 -0.88 30.45
CA VAL A 123 -1.30 -0.76 29.75
C VAL A 123 -0.73 0.65 29.88
N ASN A 124 0.59 0.78 29.70
CA ASN A 124 1.25 2.08 29.72
C ASN A 124 0.78 2.98 28.54
N PRO A 125 0.94 4.31 28.64
CA PRO A 125 0.46 5.26 27.63
C PRO A 125 1.03 5.00 26.23
N GLU A 126 2.28 4.54 26.10
CA GLU A 126 2.90 4.26 24.80
C GLU A 126 2.20 3.09 24.09
N ILE A 127 2.00 1.97 24.79
CA ILE A 127 1.28 0.80 24.26
C ILE A 127 -0.16 1.20 23.92
N ARG A 128 -0.83 1.95 24.78
CA ARG A 128 -2.20 2.42 24.56
C ARG A 128 -2.32 3.26 23.30
N ASN A 129 -1.41 4.21 23.09
CA ASN A 129 -1.39 5.07 21.90
C ASN A 129 -1.15 4.26 20.63
N ARG A 130 -0.17 3.35 20.62
CA ARG A 130 0.07 2.47 19.48
C ARG A 130 -1.13 1.58 19.17
N THR A 131 -1.79 1.08 20.20
CA THR A 131 -3.00 0.26 20.07
C THR A 131 -4.15 1.05 19.42
N TRP A 132 -4.44 2.26 19.89
CA TRP A 132 -5.43 3.13 19.25
C TRP A 132 -5.10 3.46 17.81
N PHE A 133 -3.82 3.73 17.53
CA PHE A 133 -3.35 4.00 16.18
C PHE A 133 -3.57 2.82 15.23
N PHE A 134 -3.22 1.59 15.64
CA PHE A 134 -3.43 0.40 14.81
C PHE A 134 -4.91 0.08 14.64
N LEU A 135 -5.73 0.26 15.67
CA LEU A 135 -7.19 0.13 15.53
C LEU A 135 -7.76 1.14 14.53
N ALA A 136 -7.28 2.38 14.54
CA ALA A 136 -7.70 3.37 13.56
C ALA A 136 -7.37 2.94 12.12
N LYS A 137 -6.18 2.34 11.90
CA LYS A 137 -5.81 1.77 10.59
C LYS A 137 -6.77 0.65 10.17
N ILE A 138 -7.04 -0.31 11.06
CA ILE A 138 -7.97 -1.43 10.79
C ILE A 138 -9.35 -0.90 10.42
N TRP A 139 -9.90 0.00 11.24
CA TRP A 139 -11.24 0.52 11.01
C TRP A 139 -11.34 1.30 9.70
N LEU A 140 -10.31 2.11 9.37
CA LEU A 140 -10.26 2.81 8.09
C LEU A 140 -10.20 1.82 6.90
N GLN A 141 -9.34 0.81 6.96
CA GLN A 141 -9.23 -0.20 5.91
C GLN A 141 -10.54 -0.96 5.68
N ARG A 142 -11.32 -1.16 6.73
CA ARG A 142 -12.64 -1.82 6.67
C ARG A 142 -13.78 -0.86 6.31
N GLY A 143 -13.49 0.44 6.11
CA GLY A 143 -14.50 1.44 5.78
C GLY A 143 -15.34 1.92 6.97
N TYR A 144 -14.98 1.57 8.21
CA TYR A 144 -15.62 2.04 9.44
C TYR A 144 -15.04 3.40 9.86
N LEU A 145 -15.48 4.45 9.16
CA LEU A 145 -14.88 5.79 9.28
C LEU A 145 -15.10 6.43 10.66
N ASP A 146 -16.27 6.22 11.28
CA ASP A 146 -16.59 6.77 12.60
C ASP A 146 -15.75 6.11 13.69
N GLU A 147 -15.57 4.80 13.63
CA GLU A 147 -14.72 4.05 14.56
C GLU A 147 -13.26 4.43 14.39
N ALA A 148 -12.78 4.60 13.15
CA ALA A 148 -11.43 5.06 12.86
C ALA A 148 -11.20 6.47 13.42
N GLN A 149 -12.15 7.38 13.22
CA GLN A 149 -12.11 8.75 13.75
C GLN A 149 -12.08 8.74 15.29
N ASN A 150 -12.94 7.92 15.92
CA ASN A 150 -12.97 7.77 17.37
C ASN A 150 -11.64 7.22 17.91
N ALA A 151 -11.06 6.22 17.27
CA ALA A 151 -9.77 5.67 17.67
C ALA A 151 -8.65 6.74 17.63
N LEU A 152 -8.59 7.55 16.55
CA LEU A 152 -7.61 8.65 16.47
C LEU A 152 -7.84 9.73 17.53
N SER A 153 -9.09 10.00 17.93
CA SER A 153 -9.40 10.99 18.97
C SER A 153 -8.95 10.57 20.38
N ASN A 154 -8.66 9.28 20.59
CA ASN A 154 -8.13 8.73 21.84
C ASN A 154 -6.60 8.77 21.92
N LEU A 155 -5.90 9.24 20.88
CA LEU A 155 -4.45 9.41 20.90
C LEU A 155 -4.08 10.57 21.82
N SER A 156 -3.10 10.36 22.71
CA SER A 156 -2.55 11.42 23.55
C SER A 156 -1.44 12.18 22.82
N GLU A 157 -1.08 13.36 23.36
CA GLU A 157 -0.01 14.22 22.81
C GLU A 157 1.41 13.59 22.89
N ASP A 158 1.57 12.55 23.71
CA ASP A 158 2.86 11.85 23.92
C ASP A 158 3.20 10.85 22.79
N LEU A 159 2.50 10.93 21.67
CA LEU A 159 2.76 10.04 20.52
C LEU A 159 4.14 10.33 19.91
N PRO A 160 4.96 9.31 19.59
CA PRO A 160 6.22 9.51 18.87
C PRO A 160 6.02 10.28 17.55
N LYS A 161 6.95 11.19 17.23
CA LYS A 161 6.80 12.10 16.08
C LYS A 161 6.53 11.41 14.75
N ASN A 162 7.09 10.22 14.53
CA ASN A 162 6.84 9.41 13.33
C ASN A 162 5.39 8.92 13.29
N LEU A 163 4.87 8.37 14.39
CA LEU A 163 3.48 7.93 14.49
C LEU A 163 2.50 9.10 14.44
N TRP A 164 2.87 10.24 14.99
CA TRP A 164 2.06 11.46 14.90
C TRP A 164 1.82 11.89 13.45
N ARG A 165 2.87 11.87 12.60
CA ARG A 165 2.74 12.20 11.19
C ARG A 165 1.87 11.20 10.44
N GLU A 166 2.05 9.91 10.72
CA GLU A 166 1.23 8.86 10.14
C GLU A 166 -0.24 8.99 10.58
N ALA A 167 -0.48 9.29 11.86
CA ALA A 167 -1.83 9.55 12.38
C ALA A 167 -2.49 10.76 11.69
N GLN A 168 -1.74 11.82 11.39
CA GLN A 168 -2.27 12.96 10.63
C GLN A 168 -2.62 12.57 9.18
N MET A 169 -1.84 11.70 8.53
CA MET A 169 -2.19 11.18 7.20
C MET A 169 -3.45 10.35 7.26
N LEU A 170 -3.55 9.47 8.24
CA LEU A 170 -4.75 8.66 8.49
C LEU A 170 -5.98 9.55 8.72
N GLN A 171 -5.83 10.59 9.55
CA GLN A 171 -6.87 11.58 9.82
C GLN A 171 -7.32 12.31 8.55
N SER A 172 -6.35 12.70 7.70
CA SER A 172 -6.68 13.35 6.43
C SER A 172 -7.47 12.43 5.50
N GLN A 173 -7.10 11.15 5.45
CA GLN A 173 -7.83 10.15 4.65
C GLN A 173 -9.26 9.96 5.16
N ILE A 174 -9.43 9.83 6.49
CA ILE A 174 -10.76 9.72 7.10
C ILE A 174 -11.62 10.95 6.74
N PHE A 175 -11.08 12.17 6.81
CA PHE A 175 -11.81 13.37 6.41
C PHE A 175 -12.21 13.37 4.93
N ILE A 176 -11.32 12.92 4.05
CA ILE A 176 -11.59 12.81 2.61
C ILE A 176 -12.70 11.79 2.35
N ASP A 177 -12.61 10.60 2.94
CA ASP A 177 -13.56 9.52 2.72
C ASP A 177 -14.92 9.80 3.37
N SER A 178 -14.94 10.59 4.46
CA SER A 178 -16.17 11.10 5.10
C SER A 178 -16.78 12.32 4.41
N GLY A 179 -16.18 12.81 3.31
CA GLY A 179 -16.64 14.03 2.62
C GLY A 179 -16.36 15.34 3.37
N GLN A 180 -15.52 15.32 4.42
CA GLN A 180 -15.14 16.49 5.22
C GLN A 180 -13.93 17.22 4.63
N TYR A 181 -14.02 17.59 3.35
CA TYR A 181 -12.88 18.08 2.56
C TYR A 181 -12.23 19.33 3.15
N ASP A 182 -13.01 20.28 3.67
CA ASP A 182 -12.47 21.51 4.28
C ASP A 182 -11.57 21.20 5.49
N ARG A 183 -11.94 20.19 6.27
CA ARG A 183 -11.11 19.74 7.41
C ARG A 183 -9.82 19.07 6.95
N ALA A 184 -9.87 18.28 5.88
CA ALA A 184 -8.69 17.69 5.26
C ALA A 184 -7.74 18.77 4.72
N ILE A 185 -8.28 19.76 4.01
CA ILE A 185 -7.52 20.89 3.48
C ILE A 185 -6.86 21.67 4.64
N ALA A 186 -7.62 22.04 5.66
CA ALA A 186 -7.08 22.77 6.83
C ALA A 186 -5.97 22.01 7.55
N LEU A 187 -6.05 20.67 7.62
CA LEU A 187 -5.03 19.82 8.23
C LEU A 187 -3.74 19.77 7.39
N LEU A 188 -3.85 19.79 6.05
CA LEU A 188 -2.76 19.47 5.14
C LEU A 188 -2.09 20.70 4.51
N GLN A 189 -2.80 21.84 4.40
CA GLN A 189 -2.28 23.06 3.72
C GLN A 189 -1.00 23.62 4.36
N ASP A 190 -0.84 23.49 5.67
CA ASP A 190 0.32 23.97 6.43
C ASP A 190 1.32 22.87 6.74
N TRP A 191 1.27 21.76 6.04
CA TRP A 191 2.17 20.63 6.29
C TRP A 191 3.63 21.02 6.09
N LYS A 192 4.40 21.01 7.18
CA LYS A 192 5.81 21.36 7.21
C LYS A 192 6.66 20.09 7.38
N GLY A 193 7.14 19.53 6.28
CA GLY A 193 8.04 18.39 6.35
C GLY A 193 8.76 18.15 5.02
N ARG A 194 10.07 17.91 5.09
CA ARG A 194 10.94 17.57 3.95
C ARG A 194 11.09 16.06 3.79
N THR A 195 10.10 15.27 4.17
CA THR A 195 10.16 13.82 4.17
C THR A 195 9.21 13.27 3.12
N GLU A 196 9.28 11.97 2.86
CA GLU A 196 8.34 11.22 2.02
C GLU A 196 6.89 11.54 2.35
N TRP A 197 6.57 11.74 3.63
CA TRP A 197 5.27 12.20 4.11
C TRP A 197 4.79 13.53 3.50
N ALA A 198 5.70 14.42 3.09
CA ALA A 198 5.31 15.67 2.44
C ALA A 198 4.66 15.42 1.07
N SER A 199 5.13 14.44 0.31
CA SER A 199 4.54 14.06 -0.96
C SER A 199 3.16 13.44 -0.78
N TYR A 200 2.97 12.60 0.23
CA TYR A 200 1.65 12.05 0.58
C TYR A 200 0.68 13.14 1.05
N ALA A 201 1.16 14.06 1.89
CA ALA A 201 0.35 15.20 2.35
C ALA A 201 -0.11 16.07 1.18
N LYS A 202 0.78 16.39 0.24
CA LYS A 202 0.43 17.12 -0.99
C LYS A 202 -0.57 16.35 -1.85
N PHE A 203 -0.38 15.03 -2.00
CA PHE A 203 -1.32 14.20 -2.75
C PHE A 203 -2.72 14.23 -2.12
N ASN A 204 -2.83 13.98 -0.82
CA ASN A 204 -4.11 14.03 -0.11
C ASN A 204 -4.74 15.42 -0.15
N LEU A 205 -3.93 16.49 -0.05
CA LEU A 205 -4.41 17.87 -0.21
C LEU A 205 -4.97 18.10 -1.62
N GLY A 206 -4.26 17.66 -2.66
CA GLY A 206 -4.74 17.73 -4.04
C GLY A 206 -6.07 16.99 -4.23
N VAL A 207 -6.18 15.77 -3.68
CA VAL A 207 -7.43 14.99 -3.73
C VAL A 207 -8.57 15.70 -2.99
N ALA A 208 -8.32 16.24 -1.80
CA ALA A 208 -9.32 16.98 -1.04
C ALA A 208 -9.82 18.22 -1.80
N LEU A 209 -8.90 18.95 -2.44
CA LEU A 209 -9.24 20.11 -3.29
C LEU A 209 -10.06 19.71 -4.52
N VAL A 210 -9.70 18.61 -5.21
CA VAL A 210 -10.52 18.08 -6.32
C VAL A 210 -11.93 17.76 -5.85
N ARG A 211 -12.04 17.01 -4.74
CA ARG A 211 -13.32 16.56 -4.19
C ARG A 211 -14.21 17.71 -3.69
N SER A 212 -13.59 18.81 -3.24
CA SER A 212 -14.30 20.04 -2.83
C SER A 212 -14.61 21.01 -3.98
N GLY A 213 -14.20 20.69 -5.23
CA GLY A 213 -14.45 21.50 -6.42
C GLY A 213 -13.42 22.61 -6.68
N HIS A 214 -12.32 22.66 -5.93
CA HIS A 214 -11.25 23.66 -6.12
C HIS A 214 -10.21 23.12 -7.14
N VAL A 215 -10.63 22.87 -8.37
CA VAL A 215 -9.86 22.15 -9.39
C VAL A 215 -8.59 22.89 -9.77
N GLU A 216 -8.59 24.21 -9.87
CA GLU A 216 -7.44 25.03 -10.22
C GLU A 216 -6.31 24.93 -9.16
N ALA A 217 -6.67 25.06 -7.89
CA ALA A 217 -5.74 24.91 -6.78
C ALA A 217 -5.20 23.47 -6.67
N ALA A 218 -6.05 22.48 -6.93
CA ALA A 218 -5.65 21.09 -6.98
C ALA A 218 -4.65 20.81 -8.12
N ALA A 219 -4.88 21.44 -9.28
CA ALA A 219 -4.05 21.25 -10.46
C ALA A 219 -2.60 21.68 -10.21
N GLU A 220 -2.37 22.81 -9.54
CA GLU A 220 -1.03 23.28 -9.20
C GLU A 220 -0.27 22.27 -8.33
N ILE A 221 -0.93 21.73 -7.31
CA ILE A 221 -0.33 20.78 -6.35
C ILE A 221 -0.09 19.43 -7.00
N LEU A 222 -1.07 18.91 -7.74
CA LEU A 222 -0.97 17.60 -8.37
C LEU A 222 0.00 17.60 -9.54
N ASP A 223 0.12 18.73 -10.28
CA ASP A 223 1.09 18.87 -11.36
C ASP A 223 2.52 18.90 -10.83
N GLU A 224 2.78 19.64 -9.72
CA GLU A 224 4.09 19.62 -9.04
C GLU A 224 4.48 18.19 -8.63
N LEU A 225 3.54 17.39 -8.09
CA LEU A 225 3.79 15.99 -7.76
C LEU A 225 3.96 15.12 -9.00
N GLY A 226 3.19 15.38 -10.04
CA GLY A 226 3.20 14.64 -11.29
C GLY A 226 4.50 14.82 -12.09
N ASP A 227 5.25 15.91 -11.84
CA ASP A 227 6.51 16.22 -12.48
C ASP A 227 7.74 15.82 -11.64
N LEU A 228 7.53 15.21 -10.47
CA LEU A 228 8.64 14.73 -9.63
C LEU A 228 9.50 13.71 -10.38
N ASN A 229 10.82 13.76 -10.09
CA ASN A 229 11.75 12.70 -10.47
C ASN A 229 12.00 11.79 -9.25
N PRO A 230 11.21 10.73 -9.07
CA PRO A 230 11.25 9.91 -7.88
C PRO A 230 12.49 9.01 -7.85
N PHE A 231 12.97 8.72 -6.66
CA PHE A 231 14.16 7.88 -6.45
C PHE A 231 13.81 6.44 -6.02
N ASN A 232 12.53 6.14 -5.79
CA ASN A 232 12.03 4.81 -5.43
C ASN A 232 10.68 4.52 -6.12
N ASP A 233 10.27 3.26 -6.09
CA ASP A 233 9.03 2.81 -6.75
C ASP A 233 7.77 3.34 -6.08
N GLU A 234 7.80 3.53 -4.76
CA GLU A 234 6.69 4.07 -3.99
C GLU A 234 6.36 5.51 -4.42
N LEU A 235 7.35 6.40 -4.46
CA LEU A 235 7.17 7.77 -4.96
C LEU A 235 6.85 7.80 -6.45
N THR A 236 7.36 6.83 -7.22
CA THR A 236 7.01 6.68 -8.63
C THR A 236 5.53 6.35 -8.80
N SER A 237 5.00 5.46 -7.97
CA SER A 237 3.57 5.14 -7.95
C SER A 237 2.74 6.33 -7.49
N LEU A 238 3.20 7.08 -6.50
CA LEU A 238 2.52 8.31 -6.04
C LEU A 238 2.48 9.38 -7.12
N ARG A 239 3.57 9.59 -7.87
CA ARG A 239 3.62 10.47 -9.04
C ARG A 239 2.58 10.06 -10.09
N ASP A 240 2.53 8.78 -10.42
CA ASP A 240 1.57 8.27 -11.41
C ASP A 240 0.13 8.46 -10.93
N ARG A 241 -0.15 8.26 -9.64
CA ARG A 241 -1.46 8.56 -9.04
C ARG A 241 -1.80 10.04 -9.10
N ALA A 242 -0.84 10.94 -8.85
CA ALA A 242 -1.05 12.37 -8.93
C ALA A 242 -1.41 12.80 -10.37
N ASN A 243 -0.66 12.30 -11.36
CA ASN A 243 -0.94 12.54 -12.77
C ASN A 243 -2.30 12.00 -13.20
N LEU A 244 -2.68 10.81 -12.71
CA LEU A 244 -4.00 10.24 -12.99
C LEU A 244 -5.12 11.08 -12.38
N ALA A 245 -4.99 11.46 -11.10
CA ALA A 245 -5.97 12.30 -10.40
C ALA A 245 -6.16 13.66 -11.09
N LEU A 246 -5.05 14.31 -11.46
CA LEU A 246 -5.07 15.56 -12.21
C LEU A 246 -5.76 15.41 -13.55
N GLY A 247 -5.38 14.38 -14.33
CA GLY A 247 -5.95 14.18 -15.65
C GLY A 247 -7.45 13.94 -15.61
N TYR A 248 -7.94 13.07 -14.74
CA TYR A 248 -9.38 12.84 -14.59
C TYR A 248 -10.12 14.03 -14.01
N SER A 249 -9.53 14.78 -13.10
CA SER A 249 -10.11 16.02 -12.58
C SER A 249 -10.32 17.06 -13.69
N LEU A 250 -9.34 17.22 -14.57
CA LEU A 250 -9.42 18.12 -15.72
C LEU A 250 -10.46 17.66 -16.75
N LEU A 251 -10.58 16.34 -17.02
CA LEU A 251 -11.65 15.79 -17.85
C LEU A 251 -13.03 16.13 -17.26
N GLN A 252 -13.25 15.81 -15.99
CA GLN A 252 -14.52 16.08 -15.31
C GLN A 252 -14.88 17.57 -15.30
N ASN A 253 -13.87 18.45 -15.31
CA ASN A 253 -14.04 19.89 -15.37
C ASN A 253 -14.16 20.43 -16.82
N GLY A 254 -14.33 19.56 -17.81
CA GLY A 254 -14.49 19.96 -19.22
C GLY A 254 -13.25 20.54 -19.87
N GLN A 255 -12.06 20.15 -19.40
CA GLN A 255 -10.75 20.59 -19.90
C GLN A 255 -9.95 19.44 -20.54
N PRO A 256 -10.49 18.76 -21.57
CA PRO A 256 -9.90 17.54 -22.11
C PRO A 256 -8.49 17.76 -22.71
N LEU A 257 -8.23 18.92 -23.32
CA LEU A 257 -6.91 19.21 -23.87
C LEU A 257 -5.84 19.34 -22.79
N ALA A 258 -6.19 19.91 -21.63
CA ALA A 258 -5.29 20.03 -20.49
C ALA A 258 -5.06 18.68 -19.78
N ALA A 259 -6.06 17.81 -19.75
CA ALA A 259 -6.00 16.50 -19.15
C ALA A 259 -4.98 15.56 -19.80
N LYS A 260 -4.71 15.74 -21.09
CA LYS A 260 -3.90 14.82 -21.87
C LYS A 260 -2.45 14.73 -21.39
N ALA A 261 -1.80 15.86 -21.08
CA ALA A 261 -0.41 15.89 -20.68
C ALA A 261 -0.14 15.12 -19.37
N PRO A 262 -0.87 15.33 -18.26
CA PRO A 262 -0.68 14.54 -17.05
C PRO A 262 -1.00 13.05 -17.27
N LEU A 263 -2.06 12.69 -18.01
CA LEU A 263 -2.37 11.29 -18.29
C LEU A 263 -1.26 10.58 -19.08
N GLN A 264 -0.59 11.27 -19.99
CA GLN A 264 0.54 10.73 -20.76
C GLN A 264 1.84 10.59 -19.95
N ARG A 265 1.97 11.26 -18.80
CA ARG A 265 3.11 11.09 -17.87
C ARG A 265 3.02 9.83 -17.03
N VAL A 266 1.86 9.19 -16.95
CA VAL A 266 1.69 7.91 -16.24
C VAL A 266 2.43 6.80 -16.99
N ARG A 267 3.18 5.96 -16.26
CA ARG A 267 3.94 4.86 -16.86
C ARG A 267 3.01 3.83 -17.51
N LEU A 268 3.44 3.30 -18.66
CA LEU A 268 2.68 2.28 -19.40
C LEU A 268 2.74 0.88 -18.78
N GLU A 269 3.74 0.62 -17.93
CA GLU A 269 3.96 -0.67 -17.25
C GLU A 269 3.62 -0.60 -15.74
N GLY A 270 2.89 0.43 -15.32
CA GLY A 270 2.50 0.62 -13.95
C GLY A 270 1.03 0.22 -13.67
N PRO A 271 0.64 0.11 -12.40
CA PRO A 271 -0.72 -0.30 -12.00
C PRO A 271 -1.82 0.69 -12.43
N PHE A 272 -1.44 1.90 -12.82
CA PHE A 272 -2.36 2.95 -13.27
C PHE A 272 -2.43 3.11 -14.80
N SER A 273 -1.68 2.30 -15.54
CA SER A 273 -1.55 2.37 -16.99
C SER A 273 -2.89 2.28 -17.72
N ASN A 274 -3.72 1.30 -17.38
CA ASN A 274 -5.00 1.08 -18.04
C ASN A 274 -5.93 2.28 -17.88
N LYS A 275 -6.04 2.82 -16.68
CA LYS A 275 -6.84 4.02 -16.40
C LYS A 275 -6.30 5.25 -17.15
N ALA A 276 -4.96 5.39 -17.21
CA ALA A 276 -4.35 6.51 -17.91
C ALA A 276 -4.60 6.44 -19.42
N LEU A 277 -4.43 5.27 -20.03
CA LEU A 277 -4.73 5.04 -21.45
C LEU A 277 -6.21 5.31 -21.76
N LEU A 278 -7.12 4.83 -20.91
CA LEU A 278 -8.53 5.11 -21.04
C LEU A 278 -8.82 6.62 -21.03
N GLY A 279 -8.24 7.34 -20.05
CA GLY A 279 -8.38 8.79 -19.91
C GLY A 279 -7.78 9.57 -21.08
N VAL A 280 -6.62 9.16 -21.63
CA VAL A 280 -6.05 9.77 -22.84
C VAL A 280 -7.02 9.64 -24.02
N GLY A 281 -7.64 8.47 -24.19
CA GLY A 281 -8.64 8.25 -25.21
C GLY A 281 -9.86 9.14 -25.03
N TRP A 282 -10.36 9.28 -23.81
CA TRP A 282 -11.48 10.21 -23.53
C TRP A 282 -11.09 11.67 -23.75
N ALA A 283 -9.86 12.08 -23.39
CA ALA A 283 -9.38 13.44 -23.66
C ALA A 283 -9.36 13.77 -25.17
N ASP A 284 -8.96 12.81 -26.01
CA ASP A 284 -9.03 12.96 -27.45
C ASP A 284 -10.48 12.92 -27.98
N ALA A 285 -11.34 12.05 -27.44
CA ALA A 285 -12.73 11.92 -27.89
C ALA A 285 -13.58 13.14 -27.53
N GLU A 286 -13.45 13.71 -26.33
CA GLU A 286 -14.13 14.94 -25.91
C GLU A 286 -13.63 16.18 -26.68
N SER A 287 -12.40 16.10 -27.22
CA SER A 287 -11.87 17.09 -28.16
C SER A 287 -12.24 16.78 -29.63
N GLU A 288 -13.21 15.90 -29.88
CA GLU A 288 -13.69 15.45 -31.19
C GLU A 288 -12.60 14.76 -32.07
N ASN A 289 -11.46 14.39 -31.47
CA ASN A 289 -10.36 13.71 -32.15
C ASN A 289 -10.52 12.18 -32.09
N TYR A 290 -11.65 11.65 -32.54
CA TYR A 290 -12.00 10.21 -32.43
C TYR A 290 -10.96 9.27 -33.02
N ARG A 291 -10.24 9.64 -34.11
CA ARG A 291 -9.16 8.83 -34.66
C ARG A 291 -7.98 8.66 -33.69
N ARG A 292 -7.66 9.70 -32.90
CA ARG A 292 -6.61 9.64 -31.89
C ARG A 292 -7.06 8.86 -30.68
N ALA A 293 -8.32 9.01 -30.28
CA ALA A 293 -8.93 8.27 -29.17
C ALA A 293 -8.85 6.76 -29.37
N LEU A 294 -9.00 6.28 -30.59
CA LEU A 294 -8.88 4.86 -30.92
C LEU A 294 -7.50 4.26 -30.59
N VAL A 295 -6.42 5.06 -30.61
CA VAL A 295 -5.05 4.53 -30.41
C VAL A 295 -4.88 3.92 -29.01
N PRO A 296 -5.06 4.64 -27.89
CA PRO A 296 -4.94 4.08 -26.57
C PRO A 296 -6.03 3.04 -26.25
N TRP A 297 -7.23 3.18 -26.79
CA TRP A 297 -8.31 2.23 -26.54
C TRP A 297 -8.09 0.89 -27.25
N MET A 298 -7.51 0.90 -28.44
CA MET A 298 -7.14 -0.33 -29.16
C MET A 298 -5.99 -1.07 -28.45
N GLU A 299 -5.06 -0.33 -27.82
CA GLU A 299 -4.04 -0.92 -26.95
C GLU A 299 -4.68 -1.59 -25.73
N LEU A 300 -5.63 -0.92 -25.06
CA LEU A 300 -6.36 -1.47 -23.92
C LEU A 300 -7.11 -2.76 -24.26
N ARG A 301 -7.74 -2.83 -25.42
CA ARG A 301 -8.50 -4.00 -25.86
C ARG A 301 -7.69 -5.31 -25.82
N GLY A 302 -6.35 -5.23 -25.95
CA GLY A 302 -5.46 -6.39 -25.90
C GLY A 302 -5.04 -6.80 -24.48
N ARG A 303 -5.51 -6.11 -23.44
CA ARG A 303 -5.17 -6.35 -22.05
C ARG A 303 -6.24 -7.17 -21.34
N ASP A 304 -6.04 -7.41 -20.04
CA ASP A 304 -6.94 -8.21 -19.22
C ASP A 304 -8.36 -7.62 -19.17
N LEU A 305 -9.35 -8.43 -19.53
CA LEU A 305 -10.76 -8.06 -19.58
C LEU A 305 -11.38 -7.87 -18.18
N LEU A 306 -10.76 -8.36 -17.11
CA LEU A 306 -11.22 -8.12 -15.73
C LEU A 306 -10.99 -6.66 -15.29
N ASP A 307 -10.06 -5.94 -15.92
CA ASP A 307 -9.85 -4.51 -15.65
C ASP A 307 -10.99 -3.66 -16.24
N SER A 308 -11.61 -2.85 -15.40
CA SER A 308 -12.73 -1.98 -15.79
C SER A 308 -12.40 -0.99 -16.91
N ALA A 309 -11.14 -0.50 -16.99
CA ALA A 309 -10.72 0.38 -18.06
C ALA A 309 -10.63 -0.35 -19.41
N VAL A 310 -10.28 -1.64 -19.40
CA VAL A 310 -10.30 -2.49 -20.58
C VAL A 310 -11.74 -2.72 -21.04
N GLN A 311 -12.65 -3.07 -20.12
CA GLN A 311 -14.07 -3.23 -20.41
C GLN A 311 -14.67 -1.96 -21.03
N GLU A 312 -14.39 -0.80 -20.44
CA GLU A 312 -14.88 0.48 -20.97
C GLU A 312 -14.30 0.78 -22.36
N SER A 313 -13.03 0.46 -22.62
CA SER A 313 -12.40 0.65 -23.92
C SER A 313 -13.09 -0.14 -25.03
N MET A 314 -13.58 -1.36 -24.74
CA MET A 314 -14.31 -2.20 -25.70
C MET A 314 -15.64 -1.58 -26.13
N LEU A 315 -16.23 -0.71 -25.30
CA LEU A 315 -17.43 0.06 -25.66
C LEU A 315 -17.07 1.43 -26.27
N ALA A 316 -15.96 2.02 -25.85
CA ALA A 316 -15.48 3.30 -26.36
C ALA A 316 -14.98 3.23 -27.81
N ILE A 317 -14.35 2.11 -28.21
CA ILE A 317 -13.88 1.88 -29.58
C ILE A 317 -15.03 1.98 -30.58
N PRO A 318 -16.11 1.18 -30.50
CA PRO A 318 -17.22 1.26 -31.45
C PRO A 318 -17.95 2.62 -31.39
N TYR A 319 -18.03 3.25 -30.22
CA TYR A 319 -18.52 4.60 -30.10
C TYR A 319 -17.71 5.58 -30.98
N ALA A 320 -16.39 5.58 -30.89
CA ALA A 320 -15.54 6.43 -31.72
C ALA A 320 -15.65 6.10 -33.21
N MET A 321 -15.75 4.81 -33.57
CA MET A 321 -15.97 4.40 -34.96
C MET A 321 -17.30 4.89 -35.52
N ALA A 322 -18.38 4.84 -34.76
CA ALA A 322 -19.66 5.39 -35.13
C ALA A 322 -19.59 6.92 -35.35
N LYS A 323 -18.84 7.65 -34.52
CA LYS A 323 -18.58 9.08 -34.70
C LYS A 323 -17.74 9.40 -35.95
N LEU A 324 -17.02 8.44 -36.47
CA LEU A 324 -16.25 8.53 -37.74
C LEU A 324 -17.00 7.98 -38.94
N ASP A 325 -18.31 7.79 -38.81
CA ASP A 325 -19.21 7.22 -39.87
C ASP A 325 -18.84 5.79 -40.31
N SER A 326 -18.05 5.09 -39.52
CA SER A 326 -17.63 3.69 -39.75
C SER A 326 -18.60 2.71 -39.09
N ILE A 327 -19.89 2.80 -39.45
CA ILE A 327 -20.99 2.09 -38.77
C ILE A 327 -20.84 0.57 -38.78
N SER A 328 -20.42 -0.02 -39.93
CA SER A 328 -20.22 -1.47 -40.02
C SER A 328 -19.14 -1.95 -39.05
N GLN A 329 -18.00 -1.26 -38.99
CA GLN A 329 -16.91 -1.60 -38.08
C GLN A 329 -17.35 -1.41 -36.61
N ALA A 330 -18.12 -0.35 -36.32
CA ALA A 330 -18.68 -0.14 -34.99
C ALA A 330 -19.57 -1.32 -34.57
N ALA A 331 -20.44 -1.79 -35.47
CA ALA A 331 -21.29 -2.95 -35.19
C ALA A 331 -20.48 -4.22 -34.93
N ASP A 332 -19.45 -4.50 -35.74
CA ASP A 332 -18.56 -5.65 -35.57
C ASP A 332 -17.84 -5.59 -34.19
N HIS A 333 -17.36 -4.40 -33.79
CA HIS A 333 -16.70 -4.24 -32.48
C HIS A 333 -17.68 -4.39 -31.32
N TYR A 334 -18.94 -3.95 -31.44
CA TYR A 334 -19.96 -4.21 -30.42
C TYR A 334 -20.26 -5.70 -30.27
N LEU A 335 -20.38 -6.42 -31.39
CA LEU A 335 -20.59 -7.88 -31.37
C LEU A 335 -19.42 -8.62 -30.71
N ASN A 336 -18.19 -8.24 -31.05
CA ASN A 336 -17.00 -8.81 -30.42
C ASN A 336 -16.94 -8.51 -28.91
N ALA A 337 -17.35 -7.32 -28.48
CA ALA A 337 -17.43 -6.98 -27.04
C ALA A 337 -18.47 -7.85 -26.31
N ILE A 338 -19.66 -8.04 -26.91
CA ILE A 338 -20.72 -8.89 -26.35
C ILE A 338 -20.21 -10.33 -26.19
N GLU A 339 -19.57 -10.88 -27.23
CA GLU A 339 -19.00 -12.23 -27.20
C GLU A 339 -17.95 -12.39 -26.10
N ALA A 340 -16.98 -11.44 -26.02
CA ALA A 340 -15.94 -11.46 -25.02
C ALA A 340 -16.50 -11.39 -23.60
N PHE A 341 -17.46 -10.51 -23.34
CA PHE A 341 -18.11 -10.42 -22.01
C PHE A 341 -18.90 -11.68 -21.67
N TYR A 342 -19.56 -12.30 -22.66
CA TYR A 342 -20.27 -13.54 -22.44
C TYR A 342 -19.33 -14.71 -22.12
N GLU A 343 -18.22 -14.82 -22.85
CA GLU A 343 -17.21 -15.84 -22.59
C GLU A 343 -16.59 -15.66 -21.19
N GLU A 344 -16.28 -14.42 -20.81
CA GLU A 344 -15.73 -14.10 -19.48
C GLU A 344 -16.71 -14.41 -18.36
N THR A 345 -17.97 -14.07 -18.53
CA THR A 345 -19.03 -14.43 -17.56
C THR A 345 -19.12 -15.94 -17.37
N ASN A 346 -19.11 -16.71 -18.47
CA ASN A 346 -19.13 -18.16 -18.40
C ASN A 346 -17.85 -18.74 -17.74
N ARG A 347 -16.70 -18.07 -17.90
CA ARG A 347 -15.46 -18.44 -17.24
C ARG A 347 -15.57 -18.26 -15.73
N ILE A 348 -16.07 -17.10 -15.29
CA ILE A 348 -16.28 -16.78 -13.89
C ILE A 348 -17.29 -17.75 -13.26
N ASP A 349 -18.42 -18.04 -13.92
CA ASP A 349 -19.44 -18.97 -13.43
C ASP A 349 -18.88 -20.39 -13.25
N ARG A 350 -18.02 -20.86 -14.16
CA ARG A 350 -17.31 -22.14 -14.01
C ARG A 350 -16.38 -22.12 -12.80
N THR A 351 -15.63 -21.02 -12.58
CA THR A 351 -14.73 -20.86 -11.43
C THR A 351 -15.52 -20.85 -10.12
N ILE A 352 -16.65 -20.15 -10.07
CA ILE A 352 -17.55 -20.16 -8.90
C ILE A 352 -18.04 -21.58 -8.62
N GLY A 353 -18.50 -22.31 -9.64
CA GLY A 353 -18.95 -23.70 -9.49
C GLY A 353 -17.83 -24.62 -8.97
N PHE A 354 -16.61 -24.44 -9.44
CA PHE A 354 -15.43 -25.19 -8.97
C PHE A 354 -15.12 -24.90 -7.50
N ILE A 355 -15.14 -23.64 -7.08
CA ILE A 355 -14.93 -23.26 -5.68
C ILE A 355 -16.04 -23.84 -4.78
N GLN A 356 -17.30 -23.73 -5.20
CA GLN A 356 -18.45 -24.23 -4.45
C GLN A 356 -18.47 -25.76 -4.31
N SER A 357 -17.88 -26.48 -5.27
CA SER A 357 -17.76 -27.96 -5.19
C SER A 357 -16.74 -28.43 -4.15
N GLY A 358 -15.92 -27.55 -3.59
CA GLY A 358 -14.84 -27.88 -2.65
C GLY A 358 -13.61 -28.54 -3.30
N GLN A 359 -13.61 -28.78 -4.60
CA GLN A 359 -12.49 -29.40 -5.33
C GLN A 359 -11.19 -28.60 -5.26
N VAL A 360 -11.29 -27.29 -4.98
CA VAL A 360 -10.11 -26.43 -4.73
C VAL A 360 -9.22 -27.02 -3.62
N PHE A 361 -9.81 -27.50 -2.53
CA PHE A 361 -9.06 -28.08 -1.39
C PHE A 361 -8.46 -29.44 -1.74
N GLU A 362 -9.11 -30.24 -2.54
CA GLU A 362 -8.60 -31.55 -2.99
C GLU A 362 -7.38 -31.37 -3.91
N GLU A 363 -7.39 -30.38 -4.79
CA GLU A 363 -6.26 -30.03 -5.64
C GLU A 363 -5.05 -29.49 -4.84
N PHE A 364 -5.29 -28.74 -3.76
CA PHE A 364 -4.23 -28.28 -2.85
C PHE A 364 -3.56 -29.41 -2.07
N LEU A 365 -4.29 -30.48 -1.80
CA LEU A 365 -3.83 -31.61 -0.99
C LEU A 365 -3.23 -32.74 -1.85
N SER A 366 -3.29 -32.66 -3.18
CA SER A 366 -2.73 -33.65 -4.07
C SER A 366 -1.19 -33.54 -4.13
N ASP A 367 -0.48 -34.64 -3.86
CA ASP A 367 0.97 -34.76 -3.92
C ASP A 367 1.55 -34.70 -5.36
N ASP A 368 0.73 -34.57 -6.38
CA ASP A 368 1.19 -34.42 -7.76
C ASP A 368 1.65 -32.97 -8.00
N PRO A 369 2.87 -32.76 -8.57
CA PRO A 369 3.29 -31.43 -8.95
C PRO A 369 2.29 -30.88 -9.96
N LEU A 370 1.54 -29.89 -9.51
CA LEU A 370 0.53 -29.18 -10.26
C LEU A 370 1.07 -28.83 -11.63
N ASP A 371 0.48 -29.39 -12.66
CA ASP A 371 0.67 -28.93 -14.03
C ASP A 371 0.52 -27.41 -14.01
N SER A 372 1.48 -26.67 -14.57
CA SER A 372 1.55 -25.21 -14.55
C SER A 372 0.31 -24.51 -15.14
N THR A 373 -0.63 -25.31 -15.67
CA THR A 373 -1.97 -24.91 -16.14
C THR A 373 -3.06 -25.03 -15.07
N GLY A 374 -2.72 -25.43 -13.81
CA GLY A 374 -3.66 -25.69 -12.72
C GLY A 374 -4.23 -24.44 -12.04
N TRP A 375 -4.46 -24.56 -10.74
CA TRP A 375 -5.19 -23.58 -9.94
C TRP A 375 -4.51 -22.19 -9.81
N TYR A 376 -3.20 -22.04 -10.10
CA TYR A 376 -2.53 -20.76 -10.13
C TYR A 376 -3.21 -19.76 -11.07
N TRP A 377 -3.60 -20.21 -12.25
CA TRP A 377 -4.37 -19.41 -13.19
C TRP A 377 -5.76 -19.05 -12.67
N ARG A 378 -6.34 -19.90 -11.84
CA ARG A 378 -7.67 -19.69 -11.28
C ARG A 378 -7.67 -18.73 -10.09
N MET A 379 -6.54 -18.58 -9.38
CA MET A 379 -6.39 -17.54 -8.35
C MET A 379 -6.24 -16.15 -8.95
N GLU A 380 -5.63 -16.02 -10.12
CA GLU A 380 -5.62 -14.76 -10.88
C GLU A 380 -7.01 -14.38 -11.39
N GLU A 381 -7.91 -15.36 -11.54
CA GLU A 381 -9.29 -15.16 -11.96
C GLU A 381 -10.24 -14.80 -10.80
N LEU A 382 -9.82 -14.95 -9.56
CA LEU A 382 -10.60 -14.48 -8.43
C LEU A 382 -10.64 -12.94 -8.48
N PRO A 383 -11.83 -12.32 -8.45
CA PRO A 383 -11.91 -10.88 -8.38
C PRO A 383 -11.06 -10.43 -7.19
N GLU A 384 -10.11 -9.55 -7.44
CA GLU A 384 -9.41 -8.86 -6.36
C GLU A 384 -10.47 -8.25 -5.46
N GLY A 385 -10.68 -8.84 -4.28
CA GLY A 385 -11.55 -8.26 -3.27
C GLY A 385 -11.08 -6.84 -2.94
N PRO A 386 -11.87 -6.01 -2.30
CA PRO A 386 -11.47 -4.67 -1.89
C PRO A 386 -10.18 -4.67 -1.04
N GLU A 387 -9.73 -5.84 -0.59
CA GLU A 387 -8.54 -6.08 0.24
C GLU A 387 -7.25 -6.30 -0.57
N GLY A 388 -7.34 -6.59 -1.89
CA GLY A 388 -6.18 -6.77 -2.79
C GLY A 388 -5.61 -5.47 -3.39
N ARG A 389 -6.02 -4.31 -2.88
CA ARG A 389 -5.52 -3.00 -3.34
C ARG A 389 -4.56 -2.39 -2.33
N TYR A 390 -3.39 -2.99 -2.19
CA TYR A 390 -2.27 -2.37 -1.50
C TYR A 390 -1.05 -2.29 -2.40
#